data_350f5a16122f89bbd80f47ef86ca0e76
#
_entry.id   350f5a16122f89bbd80f47ef86ca0e76
#
_cell.length_a   1.000
_cell.length_b   1.000
_cell.length_c   1.000
_cell.angle_alpha   90.00
_cell.angle_beta   90.00
_cell.angle_gamma   90.00
#
_symmetry.space_group_name_H-M   'P 1'
#
loop_
_entity.id
_entity.type
_entity.pdbx_description
1 polymer ?
#
loop_
_entity_poly.entity_id
_entity_poly.type
_entity_poly.pdbx_seq_one_letter_code
_entity_poly.pdbx_strand_id
1 'polypeptide(L)'
;MKQINFIFTKNGFHIDETKEENTSKWAESFKKDKYLALYELGFENNLKGLTPSAFYLYQLSLKFIELLSNRPELEVAREDTKVEASSEDLEYLMSIIPFAIGTEFIDEKWIQNIFQHLNSQFRWDMKSYKGTVQMYLQEKSQDLKVAKRIYFHLVENEEDIDFPFAFLATYATKDKENRIVHMPLKHALVEYKNDQEQLLNLLSCLNVVAQKNTLIAQYMETGDLFHPIRLTSKEAYSLLKSVPDIEACGIKCRVPNWWKKKYSSVKINVNIGDTKPSMFGFDSILSLQPSLIVNGHALTKKEISELLKMEEGLAWLKGQWVEINHNKLQQLLEQMEQYDGTITLKEALTKHICPMMMILMSIWVYKYQMENG
;
A
#
# COMPACT_ATOMS: atom_id res chain seq x y z
N MET A 1 -21.43 -9.53 20.71
CA MET A 1 -21.56 -9.86 19.27
C MET A 1 -21.45 -11.35 18.93
N LYS A 2 -21.08 -12.22 19.83
CA LYS A 2 -20.81 -13.65 19.55
C LYS A 2 -21.98 -14.47 18.94
N GLN A 3 -23.18 -13.94 18.89
CA GLN A 3 -24.36 -14.65 18.37
C GLN A 3 -25.20 -13.83 17.40
N ILE A 4 -24.76 -12.63 17.03
CA ILE A 4 -25.48 -11.79 16.10
C ILE A 4 -25.17 -12.22 14.67
N ASN A 5 -26.21 -12.62 13.91
CA ASN A 5 -26.11 -12.81 12.47
C ASN A 5 -26.72 -11.62 11.76
N PHE A 6 -26.15 -11.29 10.61
CA PHE A 6 -26.66 -10.24 9.75
C PHE A 6 -27.09 -10.82 8.41
N ILE A 7 -28.15 -10.25 7.87
CA ILE A 7 -28.67 -10.50 6.52
C ILE A 7 -28.28 -9.29 5.67
N PHE A 8 -27.67 -9.52 4.52
CA PHE A 8 -27.31 -8.49 3.57
C PHE A 8 -28.46 -8.26 2.59
N THR A 9 -28.63 -7.03 2.17
CA THR A 9 -29.66 -6.61 1.24
C THR A 9 -29.08 -5.60 0.24
N LYS A 10 -29.78 -5.36 -0.84
CA LYS A 10 -29.36 -4.37 -1.86
C LYS A 10 -29.06 -2.98 -1.27
N ASN A 11 -29.73 -2.59 -0.17
CA ASN A 11 -29.61 -1.27 0.44
C ASN A 11 -28.89 -1.29 1.80
N GLY A 12 -28.07 -2.31 2.06
CA GLY A 12 -27.28 -2.45 3.28
C GLY A 12 -27.51 -3.77 4.00
N PHE A 13 -27.68 -3.77 5.30
CA PHE A 13 -27.77 -4.97 6.12
C PHE A 13 -28.73 -4.77 7.29
N HIS A 14 -29.18 -5.86 7.92
CA HIS A 14 -29.97 -5.85 9.16
C HIS A 14 -29.70 -7.12 9.97
N ILE A 15 -30.10 -7.13 11.24
CA ILE A 15 -29.95 -8.29 12.11
C ILE A 15 -30.93 -9.38 11.66
N ASP A 16 -30.46 -10.64 11.66
CA ASP A 16 -31.30 -11.81 11.49
C ASP A 16 -32.11 -12.06 12.79
N GLU A 17 -33.38 -11.70 12.78
CA GLU A 17 -34.29 -11.85 13.92
C GLU A 17 -34.84 -13.28 14.07
N THR A 18 -34.57 -14.18 13.13
CA THR A 18 -35.06 -15.56 13.16
C THR A 18 -34.37 -16.46 14.19
N LYS A 19 -33.19 -16.01 14.68
CA LYS A 19 -32.42 -16.72 15.71
C LYS A 19 -32.66 -16.06 17.06
N GLU A 20 -33.27 -16.78 17.97
CA GLU A 20 -33.69 -16.34 19.30
C GLU A 20 -32.59 -15.66 20.14
N GLU A 21 -33.04 -14.65 20.93
CA GLU A 21 -32.39 -14.02 22.06
C GLU A 21 -31.04 -13.32 21.81
N ASN A 22 -31.05 -12.27 21.02
CA ASN A 22 -29.96 -11.30 21.01
C ASN A 22 -30.27 -10.12 21.97
N THR A 23 -30.11 -10.36 23.27
CA THR A 23 -30.15 -9.31 24.34
C THR A 23 -28.81 -8.60 24.53
N SER A 24 -27.88 -8.73 23.59
CA SER A 24 -26.58 -8.09 23.70
C SER A 24 -26.69 -6.57 23.43
N LYS A 25 -25.93 -5.76 24.17
CA LYS A 25 -25.81 -4.31 23.97
C LYS A 25 -25.61 -3.93 22.50
N TRP A 26 -24.85 -4.73 21.76
CA TRP A 26 -24.61 -4.53 20.33
C TRP A 26 -25.86 -4.75 19.48
N ALA A 27 -26.68 -5.76 19.79
CA ALA A 27 -27.92 -5.99 19.07
C ALA A 27 -28.89 -4.81 19.21
N GLU A 28 -28.99 -4.24 20.39
CA GLU A 28 -29.79 -3.04 20.63
C GLU A 28 -29.25 -1.82 19.87
N SER A 29 -27.93 -1.61 19.88
CA SER A 29 -27.29 -0.54 19.12
C SER A 29 -27.56 -0.65 17.62
N PHE A 30 -27.41 -1.85 17.04
CA PHE A 30 -27.69 -2.08 15.61
C PHE A 30 -29.18 -1.96 15.25
N LYS A 31 -30.09 -2.26 16.17
CA LYS A 31 -31.54 -2.04 15.97
C LYS A 31 -31.89 -0.55 16.02
N LYS A 32 -31.21 0.22 16.85
CA LYS A 32 -31.44 1.66 17.03
C LYS A 32 -30.89 2.47 15.86
N ASP A 33 -29.62 2.31 15.53
CA ASP A 33 -28.94 2.93 14.40
C ASP A 33 -27.80 2.03 13.91
N LYS A 34 -28.09 1.33 12.84
CA LYS A 34 -27.16 0.31 12.29
C LYS A 34 -25.85 0.90 11.77
N TYR A 35 -25.86 2.10 11.23
CA TYR A 35 -24.67 2.75 10.68
C TYR A 35 -23.81 3.39 11.77
N LEU A 36 -24.42 3.97 12.78
CA LEU A 36 -23.69 4.43 13.97
C LEU A 36 -23.06 3.23 14.70
N ALA A 37 -23.81 2.15 14.91
CA ALA A 37 -23.27 0.95 15.53
C ALA A 37 -22.13 0.33 14.71
N LEU A 38 -22.24 0.31 13.36
CA LEU A 38 -21.18 -0.14 12.48
C LEU A 38 -19.95 0.76 12.58
N TYR A 39 -20.13 2.09 12.61
CA TYR A 39 -19.04 3.04 12.75
C TYR A 39 -18.29 2.84 14.08
N GLU A 40 -19.01 2.70 15.18
CA GLU A 40 -18.41 2.46 16.50
C GLU A 40 -17.70 1.10 16.58
N LEU A 41 -18.22 0.10 15.89
CA LEU A 41 -17.61 -1.23 15.81
C LEU A 41 -16.16 -1.19 15.26
N GLY A 42 -15.85 -0.28 14.36
CA GLY A 42 -14.53 -0.11 13.79
C GLY A 42 -13.46 0.39 14.76
N PHE A 43 -13.84 0.89 15.90
CA PHE A 43 -12.91 1.31 16.97
C PHE A 43 -12.65 0.22 18.01
N GLU A 44 -13.40 -0.89 17.95
CA GLU A 44 -13.22 -2.01 18.88
C GLU A 44 -11.98 -2.83 18.50
N ASN A 45 -11.21 -3.21 19.49
CA ASN A 45 -10.01 -4.01 19.32
C ASN A 45 -10.25 -5.49 19.64
N ASN A 46 -9.71 -6.39 18.80
CA ASN A 46 -9.60 -7.82 19.08
C ASN A 46 -10.92 -8.55 19.41
N LEU A 47 -12.01 -8.24 18.74
CA LEU A 47 -13.27 -8.96 18.86
C LEU A 47 -13.10 -10.43 18.41
N LYS A 48 -13.34 -11.37 19.36
CA LYS A 48 -13.23 -12.82 19.10
C LYS A 48 -14.59 -13.48 19.08
N GLY A 49 -14.72 -14.53 18.27
CA GLY A 49 -15.93 -15.37 18.23
C GLY A 49 -17.12 -14.69 17.57
N LEU A 50 -16.90 -13.84 16.58
CA LEU A 50 -17.93 -13.26 15.75
C LEU A 50 -18.52 -14.31 14.81
N THR A 51 -19.81 -14.16 14.46
CA THR A 51 -20.39 -14.91 13.34
C THR A 51 -19.74 -14.45 12.01
N PRO A 52 -19.77 -15.25 10.94
CA PRO A 52 -19.18 -14.88 9.67
C PRO A 52 -19.68 -13.53 9.13
N SER A 53 -21.00 -13.27 9.20
CA SER A 53 -21.58 -12.00 8.76
C SER A 53 -21.20 -10.81 9.65
N ALA A 54 -21.12 -11.01 10.98
CA ALA A 54 -20.65 -10.00 11.92
C ALA A 54 -19.15 -9.70 11.73
N PHE A 55 -18.34 -10.73 11.46
CA PHE A 55 -16.92 -10.58 11.18
C PHE A 55 -16.68 -9.75 9.90
N TYR A 56 -17.47 -10.00 8.85
CA TYR A 56 -17.36 -9.21 7.62
C TYR A 56 -17.64 -7.71 7.85
N LEU A 57 -18.75 -7.40 8.55
CA LEU A 57 -19.08 -6.02 8.89
C LEU A 57 -18.01 -5.37 9.78
N TYR A 58 -17.42 -6.12 10.69
CA TYR A 58 -16.30 -5.65 11.51
C TYR A 58 -15.08 -5.33 10.65
N GLN A 59 -14.68 -6.21 9.72
CA GLN A 59 -13.56 -5.98 8.80
C GLN A 59 -13.79 -4.77 7.90
N LEU A 60 -15.00 -4.58 7.40
CA LEU A 60 -15.39 -3.43 6.60
C LEU A 60 -15.27 -2.13 7.40
N SER A 61 -15.73 -2.14 8.64
CA SER A 61 -15.64 -0.98 9.53
C SER A 61 -14.20 -0.69 9.95
N LEU A 62 -13.41 -1.70 10.30
CA LEU A 62 -11.98 -1.57 10.58
C LEU A 62 -11.24 -0.93 9.41
N LYS A 63 -11.49 -1.41 8.17
CA LYS A 63 -10.88 -0.86 6.98
C LYS A 63 -11.25 0.61 6.78
N PHE A 64 -12.50 0.97 7.03
CA PHE A 64 -12.93 2.37 6.99
C PHE A 64 -12.17 3.24 8.00
N ILE A 65 -12.05 2.81 9.25
CA ILE A 65 -11.33 3.54 10.31
C ILE A 65 -9.83 3.61 10.00
N GLU A 66 -9.24 2.55 9.47
CA GLU A 66 -7.86 2.54 9.00
C GLU A 66 -7.64 3.61 7.91
N LEU A 67 -8.48 3.61 6.88
CA LEU A 67 -8.39 4.59 5.79
C LEU A 67 -8.66 6.02 6.28
N LEU A 68 -9.58 6.19 7.21
CA LEU A 68 -9.88 7.48 7.83
C LEU A 68 -8.65 8.00 8.61
N SER A 69 -8.10 7.19 9.52
CA SER A 69 -6.98 7.59 10.38
C SER A 69 -5.67 7.83 9.61
N ASN A 70 -5.53 7.19 8.45
CA ASN A 70 -4.38 7.32 7.57
C ASN A 70 -4.42 8.56 6.65
N ARG A 71 -5.39 9.48 6.83
CA ARG A 71 -5.48 10.71 6.04
C ARG A 71 -4.80 11.90 6.74
N PRO A 72 -3.67 12.40 6.25
CA PRO A 72 -2.99 13.53 6.86
C PRO A 72 -3.79 14.83 6.80
N GLU A 73 -4.69 14.97 5.81
CA GLU A 73 -5.58 16.14 5.66
C GLU A 73 -6.78 16.12 6.61
N LEU A 74 -6.94 15.07 7.40
CA LEU A 74 -8.14 14.82 8.19
C LEU A 74 -8.51 15.99 9.12
N GLU A 75 -7.51 16.59 9.79
CA GLU A 75 -7.72 17.76 10.66
C GLU A 75 -8.18 18.98 9.87
N VAL A 76 -7.69 19.15 8.65
CA VAL A 76 -8.02 20.29 7.80
C VAL A 76 -9.36 20.08 7.11
N ALA A 77 -9.65 18.86 6.65
CA ALA A 77 -10.89 18.51 5.97
C ALA A 77 -12.09 18.45 6.91
N ARG A 78 -11.90 17.85 8.10
CA ARG A 78 -12.96 17.66 9.12
C ARG A 78 -14.31 17.24 8.51
N GLU A 79 -15.26 18.17 8.44
CA GLU A 79 -16.61 17.97 7.95
C GLU A 79 -16.68 17.66 6.43
N ASP A 80 -15.65 18.02 5.68
CA ASP A 80 -15.55 17.76 4.22
C ASP A 80 -14.87 16.42 3.91
N THR A 81 -14.47 15.67 4.95
CA THR A 81 -13.77 14.40 4.76
C THR A 81 -14.64 13.39 4.01
N LYS A 82 -14.06 12.76 2.99
CA LYS A 82 -14.66 11.67 2.23
C LYS A 82 -13.67 10.53 2.09
N VAL A 83 -13.87 9.44 2.81
CA VAL A 83 -13.11 8.20 2.69
C VAL A 83 -13.74 7.35 1.59
N GLU A 84 -12.93 6.90 0.65
CA GLU A 84 -13.29 5.96 -0.41
C GLU A 84 -12.29 4.80 -0.39
N ALA A 85 -12.77 3.59 -0.63
CA ALA A 85 -11.92 2.41 -0.77
C ALA A 85 -11.22 2.44 -2.14
N SER A 86 -9.93 2.16 -2.18
CA SER A 86 -9.18 1.98 -3.42
C SER A 86 -9.57 0.66 -4.11
N SER A 87 -9.13 0.44 -5.35
CA SER A 87 -9.36 -0.83 -6.04
C SER A 87 -8.75 -2.01 -5.27
N GLU A 88 -7.58 -1.83 -4.65
CA GLU A 88 -6.93 -2.87 -3.82
C GLU A 88 -7.74 -3.17 -2.55
N ASP A 89 -8.28 -2.12 -1.89
CA ASP A 89 -9.13 -2.28 -0.71
C ASP A 89 -10.45 -2.97 -1.06
N LEU A 90 -11.04 -2.62 -2.20
CA LEU A 90 -12.26 -3.27 -2.71
C LEU A 90 -12.01 -4.74 -3.02
N GLU A 91 -10.91 -5.06 -3.73
CA GLU A 91 -10.53 -6.45 -4.01
C GLU A 91 -10.34 -7.26 -2.73
N TYR A 92 -9.67 -6.70 -1.73
CA TYR A 92 -9.55 -7.33 -0.41
C TYR A 92 -10.91 -7.58 0.23
N LEU A 93 -11.78 -6.56 0.33
CA LEU A 93 -13.09 -6.66 0.96
C LEU A 93 -14.03 -7.63 0.20
N MET A 94 -13.90 -7.71 -1.12
CA MET A 94 -14.64 -8.70 -1.93
C MET A 94 -14.12 -10.12 -1.70
N SER A 95 -12.83 -10.31 -1.47
CA SER A 95 -12.21 -11.64 -1.25
C SER A 95 -12.63 -12.30 0.06
N ILE A 96 -13.07 -11.51 1.05
CA ILE A 96 -13.44 -11.98 2.40
C ILE A 96 -14.96 -12.04 2.62
N ILE A 97 -15.77 -11.90 1.55
CA ILE A 97 -17.24 -12.02 1.65
C ILE A 97 -17.60 -13.37 2.29
N PRO A 98 -18.40 -13.39 3.37
CA PRO A 98 -18.73 -14.62 4.09
C PRO A 98 -19.79 -15.42 3.35
N PHE A 99 -19.94 -16.68 3.71
CA PHE A 99 -21.12 -17.45 3.36
C PHE A 99 -22.27 -17.10 4.32
N ALA A 100 -23.16 -16.19 3.90
CA ALA A 100 -24.28 -15.69 4.70
C ALA A 100 -25.46 -15.31 3.78
N ILE A 101 -26.64 -15.06 4.37
CA ILE A 101 -27.85 -14.70 3.61
C ILE A 101 -27.68 -13.31 2.99
N GLY A 102 -27.92 -13.21 1.68
CA GLY A 102 -27.92 -11.96 0.93
C GLY A 102 -26.54 -11.49 0.46
N THR A 103 -25.51 -12.32 0.57
CA THR A 103 -24.15 -11.97 0.14
C THR A 103 -24.04 -11.71 -1.37
N GLU A 104 -25.00 -12.19 -2.15
CA GLU A 104 -25.13 -11.90 -3.59
C GLU A 104 -25.38 -10.41 -3.90
N PHE A 105 -25.78 -9.62 -2.91
CA PHE A 105 -25.97 -8.17 -3.05
C PHE A 105 -24.70 -7.38 -2.78
N ILE A 106 -23.65 -8.02 -2.25
CA ILE A 106 -22.39 -7.34 -1.94
C ILE A 106 -21.56 -7.23 -3.21
N ASP A 107 -21.44 -6.02 -3.71
CA ASP A 107 -20.56 -5.62 -4.80
C ASP A 107 -19.75 -4.37 -4.39
N GLU A 108 -18.88 -3.90 -5.26
CA GLU A 108 -18.08 -2.70 -5.01
C GLU A 108 -18.93 -1.46 -4.72
N LYS A 109 -20.07 -1.31 -5.39
CA LYS A 109 -21.01 -0.20 -5.18
C LYS A 109 -21.66 -0.29 -3.81
N TRP A 110 -22.00 -1.50 -3.38
CA TRP A 110 -22.55 -1.75 -2.05
C TRP A 110 -21.54 -1.34 -0.96
N ILE A 111 -20.28 -1.77 -1.09
CA ILE A 111 -19.20 -1.39 -0.15
C ILE A 111 -19.02 0.14 -0.11
N GLN A 112 -18.95 0.80 -1.27
CA GLN A 112 -18.84 2.25 -1.35
C GLN A 112 -20.06 2.97 -0.73
N ASN A 113 -21.26 2.43 -0.87
CA ASN A 113 -22.46 2.97 -0.24
C ASN A 113 -22.38 2.87 1.30
N ILE A 114 -21.90 1.73 1.84
CA ILE A 114 -21.64 1.62 3.29
C ILE A 114 -20.64 2.67 3.74
N PHE A 115 -19.54 2.86 3.02
CA PHE A 115 -18.53 3.88 3.33
C PHE A 115 -19.13 5.30 3.32
N GLN A 116 -20.10 5.61 2.44
CA GLN A 116 -20.79 6.89 2.45
C GLN A 116 -21.59 7.12 3.76
N HIS A 117 -22.23 6.08 4.27
CA HIS A 117 -22.91 6.16 5.57
C HIS A 117 -21.93 6.38 6.73
N LEU A 118 -20.81 5.65 6.74
CA LEU A 118 -19.77 5.83 7.76
C LEU A 118 -19.11 7.23 7.68
N ASN A 119 -18.88 7.76 6.49
CA ASN A 119 -18.45 9.14 6.28
C ASN A 119 -19.44 10.15 6.89
N SER A 120 -20.75 9.87 6.77
CA SER A 120 -21.77 10.74 7.31
C SER A 120 -21.78 10.75 8.84
N GLN A 121 -21.51 9.61 9.49
CA GLN A 121 -21.35 9.51 10.93
C GLN A 121 -20.13 10.32 11.42
N PHE A 122 -18.98 10.12 10.79
CA PHE A 122 -17.78 10.89 11.13
C PHE A 122 -18.01 12.41 11.00
N ARG A 123 -18.58 12.85 9.87
CA ARG A 123 -18.87 14.29 9.65
C ARG A 123 -19.87 14.85 10.67
N TRP A 124 -20.86 14.06 11.06
CA TRP A 124 -21.80 14.45 12.10
C TRP A 124 -21.11 14.68 13.45
N ASP A 125 -20.23 13.76 13.86
CA ASP A 125 -19.47 13.89 15.09
C ASP A 125 -18.56 15.14 15.04
N MET A 126 -17.90 15.39 13.91
CA MET A 126 -16.99 16.52 13.73
C MET A 126 -17.67 17.89 13.83
N LYS A 127 -18.95 18.02 13.49
CA LYS A 127 -19.71 19.27 13.64
C LYS A 127 -19.81 19.73 15.09
N SER A 128 -19.90 18.80 16.00
CA SER A 128 -20.11 19.09 17.44
C SER A 128 -18.81 19.00 18.25
N TYR A 129 -17.78 18.31 17.76
CA TYR A 129 -16.54 18.07 18.48
C TYR A 129 -15.60 19.28 18.41
N LYS A 130 -15.23 19.83 19.58
CA LYS A 130 -14.41 21.05 19.69
C LYS A 130 -12.89 20.79 19.71
N GLY A 131 -12.47 19.54 20.00
CA GLY A 131 -11.06 19.15 20.02
C GLY A 131 -10.49 18.90 18.63
N THR A 132 -9.23 18.46 18.56
CA THR A 132 -8.61 18.02 17.32
C THR A 132 -9.20 16.68 16.88
N VAL A 133 -9.19 16.40 15.58
CA VAL A 133 -9.62 15.09 15.07
C VAL A 133 -8.75 13.96 15.63
N GLN A 134 -7.47 14.23 15.86
CA GLN A 134 -6.58 13.27 16.52
C GLN A 134 -7.09 12.93 17.94
N MET A 135 -7.46 13.93 18.75
CA MET A 135 -8.02 13.69 20.09
C MET A 135 -9.31 12.87 20.02
N TYR A 136 -10.22 13.24 19.13
CA TYR A 136 -11.45 12.47 18.89
C TYR A 136 -11.20 10.99 18.59
N LEU A 137 -10.29 10.70 17.66
CA LEU A 137 -9.97 9.32 17.28
C LEU A 137 -9.28 8.57 18.42
N GLN A 138 -8.42 9.23 19.21
CA GLN A 138 -7.76 8.64 20.37
C GLN A 138 -8.71 8.40 21.55
N GLU A 139 -9.74 9.24 21.72
CA GLU A 139 -10.81 9.00 22.69
C GLU A 139 -11.63 7.75 22.34
N LYS A 140 -11.85 7.52 21.03
CA LYS A 140 -12.56 6.33 20.54
C LYS A 140 -11.69 5.06 20.63
N SER A 141 -10.39 5.15 20.33
CA SER A 141 -9.44 4.03 20.43
C SER A 141 -8.04 4.56 20.71
N GLN A 142 -7.47 4.22 21.89
CA GLN A 142 -6.15 4.70 22.32
C GLN A 142 -5.00 4.19 21.45
N ASP A 143 -5.18 3.02 20.82
CA ASP A 143 -4.16 2.39 19.97
C ASP A 143 -4.17 2.89 18.53
N LEU A 144 -5.14 3.75 18.16
CA LEU A 144 -5.29 4.18 16.78
C LEU A 144 -4.20 5.18 16.38
N LYS A 145 -3.41 4.80 15.38
CA LYS A 145 -2.39 5.69 14.81
C LYS A 145 -3.05 6.63 13.81
N VAL A 146 -2.98 7.93 14.07
CA VAL A 146 -3.54 8.96 13.20
C VAL A 146 -2.41 9.59 12.38
N ALA A 147 -2.59 9.65 11.05
CA ALA A 147 -1.64 10.31 10.16
C ALA A 147 -1.53 11.81 10.48
N LYS A 148 -0.31 12.32 10.37
CA LYS A 148 -0.02 13.73 10.61
C LYS A 148 -0.19 14.54 9.32
N ARG A 149 -0.35 15.86 9.46
CA ARG A 149 -0.53 16.78 8.32
C ARG A 149 0.74 17.03 7.51
N ILE A 150 1.86 16.39 7.84
CA ILE A 150 3.14 16.54 7.16
C ILE A 150 3.33 15.43 6.12
N TYR A 151 3.86 15.82 4.98
CA TYR A 151 4.26 14.95 3.89
C TYR A 151 5.73 15.13 3.57
N PHE A 152 6.41 14.04 3.33
CA PHE A 152 7.74 14.04 2.73
C PHE A 152 7.64 13.65 1.27
N HIS A 153 8.22 14.47 0.40
CA HIS A 153 8.26 14.24 -1.03
C HIS A 153 9.69 13.96 -1.43
N LEU A 154 9.91 12.82 -2.05
CA LEU A 154 11.14 12.52 -2.78
C LEU A 154 10.79 12.43 -4.25
N VAL A 155 11.39 13.28 -5.06
CA VAL A 155 11.18 13.36 -6.51
C VAL A 155 12.51 13.20 -7.24
N GLU A 156 12.45 12.67 -8.45
CA GLU A 156 13.61 12.59 -9.32
C GLU A 156 13.92 13.96 -9.93
N ASN A 157 15.21 14.27 -10.05
CA ASN A 157 15.74 15.44 -10.73
C ASN A 157 16.63 14.99 -11.88
N GLU A 158 16.03 14.84 -13.06
CA GLU A 158 16.71 14.32 -14.25
C GLU A 158 17.78 15.26 -14.81
N GLU A 159 17.77 16.54 -14.41
CA GLU A 159 18.66 17.56 -14.94
C GLU A 159 20.00 17.60 -14.18
N ASP A 160 20.10 17.01 -12.99
CA ASP A 160 21.28 17.09 -12.12
C ASP A 160 21.84 15.68 -11.85
N ILE A 161 23.00 15.37 -12.45
CA ILE A 161 23.63 14.05 -12.33
C ILE A 161 24.21 13.82 -10.93
N ASP A 162 24.73 14.88 -10.29
CA ASP A 162 25.34 14.79 -8.96
C ASP A 162 24.28 14.69 -7.86
N PHE A 163 23.15 15.36 -8.06
CA PHE A 163 22.01 15.37 -7.15
C PHE A 163 20.72 14.96 -7.88
N PRO A 164 20.61 13.67 -8.24
CA PRO A 164 19.51 13.19 -9.09
C PRO A 164 18.17 13.09 -8.34
N PHE A 165 18.10 13.53 -7.10
CA PHE A 165 16.88 13.56 -6.32
C PHE A 165 16.71 14.90 -5.61
N ALA A 166 15.46 15.25 -5.35
CA ALA A 166 15.08 16.37 -4.51
C ALA A 166 14.11 15.92 -3.42
N PHE A 167 14.32 16.45 -2.22
CA PHE A 167 13.47 16.20 -1.06
C PHE A 167 12.80 17.49 -0.61
N LEU A 168 11.53 17.43 -0.26
CA LEU A 168 10.74 18.55 0.24
C LEU A 168 9.75 18.07 1.30
N ALA A 169 9.76 18.72 2.47
CA ALA A 169 8.70 18.58 3.46
C ALA A 169 7.58 19.60 3.20
N THR A 170 6.34 19.13 3.18
CA THR A 170 5.14 19.98 3.04
C THR A 170 4.14 19.67 4.15
N TYR A 171 3.18 20.55 4.35
CA TYR A 171 2.06 20.34 5.24
C TYR A 171 0.74 20.70 4.56
N ALA A 172 -0.34 20.03 4.96
CA ALA A 172 -1.67 20.33 4.47
C ALA A 172 -2.28 21.51 5.22
N THR A 173 -2.78 22.49 4.49
CA THR A 173 -3.52 23.66 5.00
C THR A 173 -4.66 24.03 4.05
N LYS A 174 -5.50 25.03 4.42
CA LYS A 174 -6.54 25.56 3.55
C LYS A 174 -6.10 26.86 2.90
N ASP A 175 -6.39 27.03 1.62
CA ASP A 175 -6.20 28.29 0.91
C ASP A 175 -7.36 29.27 1.20
N LYS A 176 -7.32 30.46 0.58
CA LYS A 176 -8.35 31.51 0.72
C LYS A 176 -9.73 31.07 0.21
N GLU A 177 -9.78 30.05 -0.64
CA GLU A 177 -11.00 29.47 -1.22
C GLU A 177 -11.46 28.21 -0.45
N ASN A 178 -10.89 27.98 0.75
CA ASN A 178 -11.18 26.83 1.63
C ASN A 178 -10.81 25.45 1.00
N ARG A 179 -9.93 25.43 -0.02
CA ARG A 179 -9.44 24.19 -0.65
C ARG A 179 -8.18 23.70 0.08
N ILE A 180 -8.05 22.39 0.21
CA ILE A 180 -6.86 21.77 0.81
C ILE A 180 -5.68 21.92 -0.17
N VAL A 181 -4.61 22.54 0.30
CA VAL A 181 -3.36 22.75 -0.45
C VAL A 181 -2.17 22.24 0.36
N HIS A 182 -1.14 21.82 -0.36
CA HIS A 182 0.12 21.41 0.25
C HIS A 182 1.13 22.54 0.11
N MET A 183 1.53 23.11 1.24
CA MET A 183 2.49 24.21 1.30
C MET A 183 3.84 23.70 1.83
N PRO A 184 4.98 24.22 1.33
CA PRO A 184 6.28 23.92 1.93
C PRO A 184 6.26 24.17 3.43
N LEU A 185 6.90 23.30 4.21
CA LEU A 185 6.89 23.37 5.68
C LEU A 185 7.35 24.73 6.24
N LYS A 186 8.22 25.42 5.52
CA LYS A 186 8.64 26.79 5.84
C LYS A 186 7.47 27.75 6.06
N HIS A 187 6.39 27.60 5.29
CA HIS A 187 5.23 28.49 5.41
C HIS A 187 4.47 28.30 6.72
N ALA A 188 4.56 27.12 7.36
CA ALA A 188 3.95 26.90 8.67
C ALA A 188 4.51 27.83 9.75
N LEU A 189 5.81 28.18 9.67
CA LEU A 189 6.44 29.11 10.60
C LEU A 189 5.84 30.53 10.52
N VAL A 190 5.35 30.90 9.32
CA VAL A 190 4.71 32.20 9.10
C VAL A 190 3.21 32.13 9.45
N GLU A 191 2.54 31.08 9.00
CA GLU A 191 1.09 30.88 9.21
C GLU A 191 0.74 30.78 10.71
N TYR A 192 1.54 30.02 11.47
CA TYR A 192 1.30 29.78 12.91
C TYR A 192 2.18 30.64 13.81
N LYS A 193 2.72 31.78 13.32
CA LYS A 193 3.58 32.69 14.11
C LYS A 193 2.94 33.12 15.43
N ASN A 194 1.63 33.35 15.44
CA ASN A 194 0.86 33.80 16.59
C ASN A 194 0.13 32.66 17.32
N ASP A 195 0.29 31.42 16.86
CA ASP A 195 -0.35 30.20 17.44
C ASP A 195 0.73 29.14 17.67
N GLN A 196 1.48 29.31 18.76
CA GLN A 196 2.58 28.41 19.10
C GLN A 196 2.10 26.97 19.39
N GLU A 197 0.89 26.82 19.90
CA GLU A 197 0.35 25.49 20.21
C GLU A 197 0.10 24.70 18.92
N GLN A 198 -0.53 25.31 17.92
CA GLN A 198 -0.72 24.66 16.63
C GLN A 198 0.60 24.35 15.89
N LEU A 199 1.57 25.26 15.99
CA LEU A 199 2.89 25.03 15.42
C LEU A 199 3.60 23.85 16.09
N LEU A 200 3.61 23.79 17.42
CA LEU A 200 4.18 22.69 18.19
C LEU A 200 3.49 21.35 17.88
N ASN A 201 2.16 21.36 17.78
CA ASN A 201 1.39 20.18 17.40
C ASN A 201 1.75 19.69 15.99
N LEU A 202 1.91 20.60 15.02
CA LEU A 202 2.32 20.27 13.67
C LEU A 202 3.73 19.66 13.64
N LEU A 203 4.70 20.30 14.35
CA LEU A 203 6.10 19.89 14.34
C LEU A 203 6.42 18.73 15.28
N SER A 204 5.53 18.39 16.22
CA SER A 204 5.77 17.33 17.22
C SER A 204 6.10 15.98 16.59
N CYS A 205 5.48 15.64 15.46
CA CYS A 205 5.73 14.39 14.76
C CYS A 205 7.14 14.32 14.15
N LEU A 206 7.74 15.47 13.80
CA LEU A 206 9.09 15.51 13.26
C LEU A 206 10.12 15.08 14.30
N ASN A 207 9.94 15.47 15.57
CA ASN A 207 10.81 15.05 16.67
C ASN A 207 10.81 13.53 16.83
N VAL A 208 9.64 12.89 16.70
CA VAL A 208 9.53 11.42 16.80
C VAL A 208 10.27 10.73 15.65
N VAL A 209 10.19 11.29 14.44
CA VAL A 209 10.92 10.76 13.27
C VAL A 209 12.42 11.00 13.43
N ALA A 210 12.84 12.19 13.87
CA ALA A 210 14.24 12.54 14.08
C ALA A 210 14.93 11.62 15.10
N GLN A 211 14.22 11.17 16.13
CA GLN A 211 14.76 10.18 17.08
C GLN A 211 15.06 8.82 16.44
N LYS A 212 14.42 8.48 15.34
CA LYS A 212 14.57 7.19 14.65
C LYS A 212 15.40 7.29 13.37
N ASN A 213 15.55 8.48 12.81
CA ASN A 213 16.21 8.71 11.54
C ASN A 213 17.22 9.85 11.65
N THR A 214 18.51 9.50 11.57
CA THR A 214 19.62 10.43 11.74
C THR A 214 19.67 11.50 10.64
N LEU A 215 19.26 11.17 9.41
CA LEU A 215 19.23 12.13 8.30
C LEU A 215 18.18 13.21 8.54
N ILE A 216 16.98 12.82 8.97
CA ILE A 216 15.92 13.78 9.31
C ILE A 216 16.31 14.59 10.55
N ALA A 217 16.96 13.99 11.54
CA ALA A 217 17.49 14.71 12.71
C ALA A 217 18.46 15.83 12.27
N GLN A 218 19.41 15.50 11.42
CA GLN A 218 20.37 16.47 10.87
C GLN A 218 19.67 17.61 10.12
N TYR A 219 18.68 17.30 9.24
CA TYR A 219 17.94 18.34 8.51
C TYR A 219 17.07 19.21 9.42
N MET A 220 16.63 18.69 10.56
CA MET A 220 15.94 19.51 11.58
C MET A 220 16.91 20.44 12.29
N GLU A 221 18.08 19.95 12.70
CA GLU A 221 19.09 20.73 13.42
C GLU A 221 19.67 21.87 12.56
N THR A 222 19.92 21.60 11.28
CA THR A 222 20.42 22.61 10.33
C THR A 222 19.32 23.55 9.83
N GLY A 223 18.04 23.19 9.98
CA GLY A 223 16.91 23.91 9.41
C GLY A 223 16.65 23.60 7.93
N ASP A 224 17.42 22.71 7.33
CA ASP A 224 17.27 22.35 5.92
C ASP A 224 15.92 21.69 5.63
N LEU A 225 15.30 21.03 6.63
CA LEU A 225 13.98 20.40 6.50
C LEU A 225 12.88 21.38 6.04
N PHE A 226 13.07 22.67 6.26
CA PHE A 226 12.13 23.72 5.86
C PHE A 226 12.32 24.21 4.42
N HIS A 227 13.33 23.69 3.72
CA HIS A 227 13.70 24.08 2.36
C HIS A 227 13.72 22.87 1.42
N PRO A 228 13.63 23.06 0.11
CA PRO A 228 13.95 22.00 -0.85
C PRO A 228 15.42 21.60 -0.72
N ILE A 229 15.69 20.31 -0.59
CA ILE A 229 17.03 19.74 -0.44
C ILE A 229 17.35 18.92 -1.68
N ARG A 230 18.52 19.12 -2.26
CA ARG A 230 19.06 18.26 -3.31
C ARG A 230 19.76 17.07 -2.67
N LEU A 231 19.48 15.87 -3.15
CA LEU A 231 20.03 14.65 -2.59
C LEU A 231 20.85 13.88 -3.63
N THR A 232 21.97 13.35 -3.17
CA THR A 232 22.72 12.32 -3.87
C THR A 232 21.91 11.02 -3.92
N SER A 233 22.26 10.09 -4.81
CA SER A 233 21.64 8.76 -4.87
C SER A 233 21.76 7.99 -3.55
N LYS A 234 22.86 8.17 -2.81
CA LYS A 234 23.11 7.53 -1.51
C LYS A 234 22.19 8.06 -0.42
N GLU A 235 22.00 9.37 -0.33
CA GLU A 235 21.08 10.01 0.63
C GLU A 235 19.62 9.66 0.31
N ALA A 236 19.24 9.70 -0.97
CA ALA A 236 17.92 9.30 -1.43
C ALA A 236 17.62 7.83 -1.07
N TYR A 237 18.59 6.93 -1.24
CA TYR A 237 18.46 5.53 -0.86
C TYR A 237 18.25 5.36 0.64
N SER A 238 19.03 6.06 1.46
CA SER A 238 18.88 6.05 2.92
C SER A 238 17.48 6.51 3.34
N LEU A 239 16.98 7.59 2.72
CA LEU A 239 15.63 8.09 2.96
C LEU A 239 14.56 7.08 2.53
N LEU A 240 14.69 6.49 1.33
CA LEU A 240 13.75 5.49 0.81
C LEU A 240 13.66 4.24 1.69
N LYS A 241 14.79 3.77 2.23
CA LYS A 241 14.80 2.65 3.18
C LYS A 241 14.08 2.98 4.49
N SER A 242 14.10 4.24 4.90
CA SER A 242 13.48 4.71 6.13
C SER A 242 11.99 5.02 5.99
N VAL A 243 11.43 4.98 4.77
CA VAL A 243 10.01 5.29 4.51
C VAL A 243 9.05 4.52 5.42
N PRO A 244 9.18 3.19 5.61
CA PRO A 244 8.27 2.46 6.51
C PRO A 244 8.29 2.99 7.95
N ASP A 245 9.46 3.35 8.46
CA ASP A 245 9.61 3.87 9.83
C ASP A 245 9.06 5.30 9.96
N ILE A 246 9.25 6.12 8.91
CA ILE A 246 8.71 7.48 8.83
C ILE A 246 7.18 7.42 8.77
N GLU A 247 6.61 6.55 7.94
CA GLU A 247 5.17 6.37 7.83
C GLU A 247 4.57 5.77 9.11
N ALA A 248 5.30 4.91 9.81
CA ALA A 248 4.89 4.44 11.13
C ALA A 248 4.80 5.54 12.20
N CYS A 249 5.47 6.68 11.99
CA CYS A 249 5.34 7.88 12.83
C CYS A 249 4.19 8.81 12.38
N GLY A 250 3.43 8.43 11.35
CA GLY A 250 2.27 9.16 10.84
C GLY A 250 2.58 10.18 9.75
N ILE A 251 3.82 10.30 9.28
CA ILE A 251 4.18 11.17 8.15
C ILE A 251 4.04 10.37 6.86
N LYS A 252 3.28 10.92 5.90
CA LYS A 252 3.12 10.29 4.59
C LYS A 252 4.28 10.60 3.67
N CYS A 253 4.83 9.55 3.03
CA CYS A 253 5.91 9.68 2.07
C CYS A 253 5.40 9.54 0.64
N ARG A 254 5.63 10.55 -0.19
CA ARG A 254 5.42 10.51 -1.63
C ARG A 254 6.77 10.23 -2.28
N VAL A 255 6.96 9.00 -2.70
CA VAL A 255 8.19 8.51 -3.31
C VAL A 255 7.93 8.11 -4.76
N PRO A 256 8.97 8.02 -5.62
CA PRO A 256 8.82 7.59 -7.00
C PRO A 256 8.10 6.24 -7.13
N ASN A 257 7.30 6.10 -8.19
CA ASN A 257 6.46 4.92 -8.40
C ASN A 257 7.25 3.62 -8.54
N TRP A 258 8.47 3.68 -9.10
CA TRP A 258 9.33 2.52 -9.24
C TRP A 258 9.77 1.96 -7.87
N TRP A 259 9.87 2.79 -6.82
CA TRP A 259 10.16 2.31 -5.47
C TRP A 259 8.96 1.59 -4.84
N LYS A 260 7.75 2.15 -4.98
CA LYS A 260 6.51 1.56 -4.42
C LYS A 260 6.17 0.21 -5.06
N LYS A 261 6.33 0.11 -6.36
CA LYS A 261 5.94 -1.07 -7.12
C LYS A 261 7.06 -2.09 -7.08
N LYS A 262 7.73 -2.52 -6.13
CA LYS A 262 8.74 -3.62 -6.11
C LYS A 262 9.20 -4.19 -7.49
N TYR A 263 8.77 -3.56 -8.60
CA TYR A 263 8.98 -3.94 -9.99
C TYR A 263 10.33 -3.49 -10.58
N SER A 264 11.02 -2.55 -9.92
CA SER A 264 12.34 -2.08 -10.31
C SER A 264 13.49 -2.95 -9.78
N SER A 265 13.17 -4.10 -9.20
CA SER A 265 14.19 -5.07 -8.84
C SER A 265 14.62 -5.87 -10.07
N VAL A 266 15.88 -6.20 -10.12
CA VAL A 266 16.41 -7.21 -11.04
C VAL A 266 15.58 -8.48 -10.88
N LYS A 267 15.10 -9.06 -11.99
CA LYS A 267 14.29 -10.29 -12.02
C LYS A 267 14.97 -11.34 -12.88
N ILE A 268 14.70 -12.61 -12.57
CA ILE A 268 15.09 -13.71 -13.43
C ILE A 268 14.00 -13.87 -14.50
N ASN A 269 14.43 -13.93 -15.75
CA ASN A 269 13.64 -14.38 -16.87
C ASN A 269 14.27 -15.68 -17.42
N VAL A 270 13.48 -16.70 -17.58
CA VAL A 270 13.95 -17.97 -18.16
C VAL A 270 13.36 -18.10 -19.55
N ASN A 271 14.22 -17.97 -20.56
CA ASN A 271 13.83 -18.23 -21.94
C ASN A 271 13.94 -19.72 -22.18
N ILE A 272 12.94 -20.28 -22.83
CA ILE A 272 12.98 -21.67 -23.33
C ILE A 272 13.48 -21.58 -24.74
N GLY A 273 14.64 -22.19 -24.98
CA GLY A 273 15.30 -22.10 -26.29
C GLY A 273 14.52 -22.79 -27.39
N ASP A 274 14.63 -22.25 -28.62
CA ASP A 274 14.04 -22.73 -29.89
C ASP A 274 14.72 -23.97 -30.44
N THR A 275 15.31 -24.84 -29.64
CA THR A 275 15.78 -26.10 -30.14
C THR A 275 14.57 -26.94 -30.58
N LYS A 276 14.42 -27.15 -31.88
CA LYS A 276 13.40 -28.08 -32.41
C LYS A 276 13.47 -29.36 -31.59
N PRO A 277 12.43 -29.77 -30.92
CA PRO A 277 12.47 -30.95 -30.09
C PRO A 277 12.85 -32.12 -30.97
N SER A 278 13.91 -32.83 -30.62
CA SER A 278 14.39 -34.00 -31.35
C SER A 278 13.48 -35.21 -31.22
N MET A 279 12.48 -35.12 -30.32
CA MET A 279 11.45 -36.15 -30.10
C MET A 279 10.12 -35.49 -29.76
N PHE A 280 9.01 -36.10 -30.23
CA PHE A 280 7.65 -35.73 -29.85
C PHE A 280 7.26 -36.46 -28.55
N GLY A 281 6.77 -35.71 -27.53
CA GLY A 281 6.24 -36.30 -26.32
C GLY A 281 6.72 -35.64 -25.05
N PHE A 282 6.30 -36.15 -23.89
CA PHE A 282 6.64 -35.66 -22.56
C PHE A 282 8.14 -35.73 -22.22
N ASP A 283 8.89 -36.49 -22.96
CA ASP A 283 10.37 -36.65 -22.81
C ASP A 283 11.19 -35.68 -23.71
N SER A 284 10.49 -34.71 -24.33
CA SER A 284 11.17 -33.67 -25.12
C SER A 284 12.09 -32.85 -24.22
N ILE A 285 13.34 -32.68 -24.65
CA ILE A 285 14.35 -31.89 -23.93
C ILE A 285 14.22 -30.43 -24.32
N LEU A 286 14.04 -29.58 -23.32
CA LEU A 286 13.97 -28.13 -23.45
C LEU A 286 15.23 -27.50 -22.87
N SER A 287 15.88 -26.60 -23.64
CA SER A 287 16.97 -25.81 -23.08
C SER A 287 16.45 -24.59 -22.37
N LEU A 288 16.93 -24.37 -21.16
CA LEU A 288 16.60 -23.20 -20.33
C LEU A 288 17.75 -22.20 -20.44
N GLN A 289 17.41 -20.95 -20.72
CA GLN A 289 18.38 -19.86 -20.76
C GLN A 289 17.92 -18.77 -19.77
N PRO A 290 18.37 -18.87 -18.51
CA PRO A 290 18.07 -17.84 -17.53
C PRO A 290 18.82 -16.56 -17.83
N SER A 291 18.17 -15.42 -17.65
CA SER A 291 18.75 -14.10 -17.78
C SER A 291 18.22 -13.18 -16.68
N LEU A 292 19.06 -12.27 -16.17
CA LEU A 292 18.60 -11.19 -15.32
C LEU A 292 18.07 -10.08 -16.22
N ILE A 293 16.87 -9.60 -15.90
CA ILE A 293 16.23 -8.49 -16.62
C ILE A 293 15.95 -7.32 -15.71
N VAL A 294 16.12 -6.12 -16.28
CA VAL A 294 15.77 -4.84 -15.67
C VAL A 294 14.98 -4.06 -16.71
N ASN A 295 13.80 -3.57 -16.34
CA ASN A 295 12.91 -2.81 -17.23
C ASN A 295 12.67 -3.52 -18.59
N GLY A 296 12.50 -4.85 -18.57
CA GLY A 296 12.30 -5.65 -19.80
C GLY A 296 13.56 -5.93 -20.62
N HIS A 297 14.73 -5.41 -20.25
CA HIS A 297 16.00 -5.59 -20.94
C HIS A 297 16.89 -6.56 -20.18
N ALA A 298 17.44 -7.56 -20.88
CA ALA A 298 18.40 -8.49 -20.30
C ALA A 298 19.72 -7.78 -19.94
N LEU A 299 20.28 -8.16 -18.79
CA LEU A 299 21.58 -7.71 -18.34
C LEU A 299 22.68 -8.58 -18.97
N THR A 300 23.72 -7.93 -19.46
CA THR A 300 24.94 -8.61 -19.91
C THR A 300 25.77 -9.07 -18.71
N LYS A 301 26.64 -10.06 -18.91
CA LYS A 301 27.59 -10.52 -17.88
C LYS A 301 28.46 -9.38 -17.34
N LYS A 302 28.83 -8.44 -18.24
CA LYS A 302 29.61 -7.26 -17.86
C LYS A 302 28.83 -6.33 -16.91
N GLU A 303 27.58 -6.00 -17.25
CA GLU A 303 26.69 -5.18 -16.41
C GLU A 303 26.46 -5.84 -15.05
N ILE A 304 26.23 -7.14 -14.97
CA ILE A 304 26.11 -7.88 -13.72
C ILE A 304 27.38 -7.78 -12.86
N SER A 305 28.55 -7.95 -13.49
CA SER A 305 29.83 -7.81 -12.79
C SER A 305 30.09 -6.39 -12.29
N GLU A 306 29.64 -5.37 -13.02
CA GLU A 306 29.71 -3.97 -12.60
C GLU A 306 28.77 -3.69 -11.41
N LEU A 307 27.54 -4.21 -11.45
CA LEU A 307 26.59 -4.08 -10.34
C LEU A 307 27.10 -4.71 -9.03
N LEU A 308 27.77 -5.86 -9.12
CA LEU A 308 28.38 -6.53 -7.97
C LEU A 308 29.57 -5.76 -7.37
N LYS A 309 30.19 -4.87 -8.12
CA LYS A 309 31.31 -4.02 -7.66
C LYS A 309 30.85 -2.67 -7.12
N MET A 310 29.65 -2.22 -7.46
CA MET A 310 29.08 -0.98 -6.95
C MET A 310 28.74 -1.11 -5.46
N GLU A 311 28.77 -0.01 -4.73
CA GLU A 311 28.22 0.03 -3.36
C GLU A 311 26.70 -0.23 -3.36
N GLU A 312 26.20 -0.79 -2.27
CA GLU A 312 24.75 -0.91 -2.08
C GLU A 312 24.09 0.48 -2.12
N GLY A 313 22.99 0.60 -2.86
CA GLY A 313 22.36 1.89 -3.06
C GLY A 313 21.44 1.92 -4.27
N LEU A 314 21.37 3.09 -4.92
CA LEU A 314 20.65 3.29 -6.16
C LEU A 314 21.65 3.47 -7.32
N ALA A 315 21.39 2.77 -8.42
CA ALA A 315 22.11 2.98 -9.68
C ALA A 315 21.13 3.25 -10.82
N TRP A 316 21.54 4.11 -11.74
CA TRP A 316 20.81 4.33 -12.99
C TRP A 316 21.16 3.25 -14.00
N LEU A 317 20.19 2.42 -14.39
CA LEU A 317 20.42 1.29 -15.28
C LEU A 317 19.24 1.13 -16.25
N LYS A 318 19.54 0.99 -17.54
CA LYS A 318 18.52 0.77 -18.59
C LYS A 318 17.35 1.79 -18.54
N GLY A 319 17.69 3.06 -18.27
CA GLY A 319 16.69 4.15 -18.26
C GLY A 319 15.82 4.22 -17.01
N GLN A 320 16.23 3.61 -15.90
CA GLN A 320 15.54 3.70 -14.61
C GLN A 320 16.47 3.54 -13.42
N TRP A 321 16.03 3.98 -12.26
CA TRP A 321 16.69 3.72 -10.99
C TRP A 321 16.44 2.30 -10.50
N VAL A 322 17.49 1.63 -10.06
CA VAL A 322 17.47 0.24 -9.58
C VAL A 322 18.16 0.17 -8.22
N GLU A 323 17.53 -0.55 -7.29
CA GLU A 323 18.16 -0.87 -6.01
C GLU A 323 19.26 -1.92 -6.21
N ILE A 324 20.48 -1.59 -5.79
CA ILE A 324 21.59 -2.54 -5.70
C ILE A 324 21.59 -3.10 -4.28
N ASN A 325 21.22 -4.37 -4.17
CA ASN A 325 21.29 -5.15 -2.94
C ASN A 325 22.08 -6.42 -3.27
N HIS A 326 23.29 -6.54 -2.72
CA HIS A 326 24.22 -7.64 -3.05
C HIS A 326 23.64 -8.99 -2.66
N ASN A 327 23.01 -9.10 -1.47
CA ASN A 327 22.41 -10.34 -1.01
C ASN A 327 21.32 -10.82 -1.97
N LYS A 328 20.45 -9.91 -2.41
CA LYS A 328 19.36 -10.20 -3.34
C LYS A 328 19.90 -10.56 -4.73
N LEU A 329 20.90 -9.85 -5.20
CA LEU A 329 21.53 -10.13 -6.49
C LEU A 329 22.24 -11.50 -6.47
N GLN A 330 22.92 -11.83 -5.38
CA GLN A 330 23.59 -13.13 -5.21
C GLN A 330 22.56 -14.28 -5.16
N GLN A 331 21.47 -14.13 -4.42
CA GLN A 331 20.37 -15.12 -4.42
C GLN A 331 19.78 -15.32 -5.81
N LEU A 332 19.63 -14.26 -6.59
CA LEU A 332 19.13 -14.36 -7.97
C LEU A 332 20.15 -15.10 -8.89
N LEU A 333 21.44 -14.87 -8.70
CA LEU A 333 22.49 -15.58 -9.47
C LEU A 333 22.52 -17.07 -9.11
N GLU A 334 22.44 -17.42 -7.83
CA GLU A 334 22.34 -18.81 -7.36
C GLU A 334 21.08 -19.50 -7.91
N GLN A 335 19.95 -18.80 -7.97
CA GLN A 335 18.73 -19.31 -8.58
C GLN A 335 18.90 -19.49 -10.10
N MET A 336 19.59 -18.57 -10.79
CA MET A 336 19.88 -18.73 -12.22
C MET A 336 20.69 -19.98 -12.51
N GLU A 337 21.70 -20.30 -11.70
CA GLU A 337 22.51 -21.52 -11.85
C GLU A 337 21.65 -22.79 -11.74
N GLN A 338 20.58 -22.77 -10.94
CA GLN A 338 19.64 -23.89 -10.82
C GLN A 338 18.78 -24.09 -12.08
N TYR A 339 18.59 -23.03 -12.87
CA TYR A 339 17.81 -23.05 -14.10
C TYR A 339 18.68 -23.14 -15.39
N ASP A 340 20.01 -23.08 -15.24
CA ASP A 340 20.90 -23.24 -16.38
C ASP A 340 21.05 -24.73 -16.75
N GLY A 341 20.58 -25.10 -17.94
CA GLY A 341 20.66 -26.49 -18.41
C GLY A 341 19.47 -26.91 -19.26
N THR A 342 19.18 -28.19 -19.18
CA THR A 342 18.08 -28.82 -19.91
C THR A 342 17.14 -29.52 -18.95
N ILE A 343 15.83 -29.42 -19.21
CA ILE A 343 14.81 -30.15 -18.48
C ILE A 343 13.90 -30.88 -19.48
N THR A 344 13.28 -31.99 -19.06
CA THR A 344 12.22 -32.60 -19.85
C THR A 344 10.91 -31.83 -19.71
N LEU A 345 10.05 -31.90 -20.71
CA LEU A 345 8.73 -31.33 -20.68
C LEU A 345 7.94 -31.85 -19.46
N LYS A 346 8.08 -33.11 -19.10
CA LYS A 346 7.45 -33.76 -17.94
C LYS A 346 7.92 -33.12 -16.64
N GLU A 347 9.22 -32.87 -16.49
CA GLU A 347 9.76 -32.18 -15.29
C GLU A 347 9.31 -30.74 -15.22
N ALA A 348 9.24 -30.02 -16.34
CA ALA A 348 8.73 -28.65 -16.40
C ALA A 348 7.27 -28.56 -15.91
N LEU A 349 6.43 -29.51 -16.30
CA LEU A 349 5.03 -29.59 -15.88
C LEU A 349 4.87 -30.02 -14.42
N THR A 350 5.73 -30.93 -13.91
CA THR A 350 5.61 -31.43 -12.54
C THR A 350 6.19 -30.48 -11.48
N LYS A 351 7.20 -29.66 -11.83
CA LYS A 351 7.84 -28.72 -10.92
C LYS A 351 7.09 -27.39 -10.76
N HIS A 352 5.84 -27.26 -11.23
CA HIS A 352 5.06 -26.02 -11.16
C HIS A 352 5.78 -24.77 -11.69
N ILE A 353 6.61 -24.93 -12.71
CA ILE A 353 7.25 -23.79 -13.37
C ILE A 353 6.20 -23.07 -14.21
N CYS A 354 5.34 -22.35 -13.54
CA CYS A 354 4.38 -21.33 -14.01
C CYS A 354 3.07 -21.81 -14.67
N PRO A 355 1.89 -21.43 -14.11
CA PRO A 355 0.58 -21.61 -14.77
C PRO A 355 0.51 -20.94 -16.16
N MET A 356 1.34 -19.91 -16.40
CA MET A 356 1.43 -19.20 -17.69
C MET A 356 2.04 -20.04 -18.81
N MET A 357 2.86 -21.06 -18.51
CA MET A 357 3.37 -21.99 -19.51
C MET A 357 2.29 -22.92 -20.10
N MET A 358 1.28 -23.29 -19.32
CA MET A 358 0.16 -24.10 -19.83
C MET A 358 -0.64 -23.36 -20.91
N ILE A 359 -0.81 -22.04 -20.78
CA ILE A 359 -1.51 -21.21 -21.76
C ILE A 359 -0.68 -21.06 -23.04
N LEU A 360 0.63 -20.80 -22.93
CA LEU A 360 1.52 -20.69 -24.09
C LEU A 360 1.68 -22.00 -24.84
N MET A 361 1.75 -23.14 -24.15
CA MET A 361 1.83 -24.46 -24.78
C MET A 361 0.51 -24.87 -25.46
N SER A 362 -0.64 -24.55 -24.89
CA SER A 362 -1.92 -24.80 -25.55
C SER A 362 -2.06 -24.01 -26.86
N ILE A 363 -1.59 -22.77 -26.88
CA ILE A 363 -1.57 -21.90 -28.08
C ILE A 363 -0.58 -22.45 -29.12
N TRP A 364 0.59 -22.95 -28.69
CA TRP A 364 1.61 -23.48 -29.61
C TRP A 364 1.20 -24.81 -30.21
N VAL A 365 0.63 -25.73 -29.43
CA VAL A 365 0.09 -27.02 -29.93
C VAL A 365 -1.07 -26.77 -30.90
N TYR A 366 -1.93 -25.79 -30.62
CA TYR A 366 -3.05 -25.42 -31.51
C TYR A 366 -2.53 -24.83 -32.84
N LYS A 367 -1.50 -23.99 -32.79
CA LYS A 367 -0.89 -23.40 -33.99
C LYS A 367 -0.19 -24.44 -34.85
N TYR A 368 0.50 -25.40 -34.23
CA TYR A 368 1.21 -26.47 -34.93
C TYR A 368 0.25 -27.46 -35.60
N GLN A 369 -0.90 -27.77 -35.00
CA GLN A 369 -1.96 -28.58 -35.59
C GLN A 369 -2.62 -27.90 -36.80
N MET A 370 -2.70 -26.57 -36.80
CA MET A 370 -3.28 -25.82 -37.93
C MET A 370 -2.33 -25.62 -39.12
N GLU A 371 -1.00 -25.67 -38.89
CA GLU A 371 0.00 -25.51 -39.97
C GLU A 371 0.40 -26.85 -40.64
N ASN A 372 0.09 -28.00 -40.03
CA ASN A 372 0.49 -29.33 -40.54
C ASN A 372 -0.69 -30.32 -40.69
N GLY A 373 -1.93 -29.87 -40.60
CA GLY A 373 -3.17 -30.59 -40.90
C GLY A 373 -3.82 -29.96 -42.11
#